data_3bda05ec154a2186c88a7cfa547541ef
#
_entry.id   3bda05ec154a2186c88a7cfa547541ef
#
_cell.length_a   1.000
_cell.length_b   1.000
_cell.length_c   1.000
_cell.angle_alpha   90.00
_cell.angle_beta   90.00
_cell.angle_gamma   90.00
#
_symmetry.space_group_name_H-M   'P 1'
#
loop_
_entity.id
_entity.type
_entity.pdbx_description
1 polymer ?
#
loop_
_entity_poly.entity_id
_entity_poly.type
_entity_poly.pdbx_seq_one_letter_code
_entity_poly.pdbx_strand_id
1 'polypeptide(L)'
;MSEPRTYHNPVQRGFFPDPSVIRVGDDYYMVNSSFQYFPAIPISHSRDMVHWHIIGHAITNPEWLDISDIRDSHGIWAPDIEYVDGKYYIYVTLRLNADGKRDNNVMRRQLVMVSDKPEGPYSKPVCLEVDDIDPSLFVDDDGSRYMIIAKAAQAVPLTADGLAVAGPAKTAWEGTGERCSEGPHIMKKDGYYYAIVAEGGTGYGHGINVGRSKNFYGPYECSPYNPVMRQKDPTAPIQRAGHGKLVQDQNGQWWCYYLCGRPNEGNYTTVGRESALDPVQWTEDGWFTVNEGKGPSLTQIAPDLPECIYERNLLDDFNDTKLNLEWEFVRNPDNGSWSLTEHPGYFRIWTRDGQLNEIRAKNTLLRREQELSYVAETKLEFYPDKDGEQAGLTCYYSTATYARCSLCYEGGRKIQLVINRNHGE
;
A
#
# COMPACT_ATOMS: atom_id res chain seq x y z
N MET A 1 15.73 4.58 -35.93
CA MET A 1 14.84 4.82 -34.78
C MET A 1 15.51 4.19 -33.60
N SER A 2 15.68 4.89 -32.49
CA SER A 2 16.17 4.30 -31.24
C SER A 2 15.19 3.21 -30.80
N GLU A 3 15.71 2.14 -30.19
CA GLU A 3 14.84 1.13 -29.58
C GLU A 3 13.98 1.79 -28.49
N PRO A 4 12.71 1.38 -28.36
CA PRO A 4 11.85 1.93 -27.31
C PRO A 4 12.44 1.62 -25.94
N ARG A 5 12.39 2.58 -25.03
CA ARG A 5 12.79 2.40 -23.63
C ARG A 5 11.86 1.36 -22.97
N THR A 6 12.44 0.48 -22.17
CA THR A 6 11.71 -0.53 -21.41
C THR A 6 11.89 -0.36 -19.91
N TYR A 7 10.96 -0.91 -19.14
CA TYR A 7 11.07 -1.01 -17.68
C TYR A 7 10.77 -2.44 -17.20
N HIS A 8 11.11 -2.71 -15.95
CA HIS A 8 10.84 -3.99 -15.29
C HIS A 8 9.85 -3.81 -14.16
N ASN A 9 8.82 -4.67 -14.14
CA ASN A 9 7.91 -4.79 -13.02
C ASN A 9 8.50 -5.64 -11.88
N PRO A 10 8.18 -5.34 -10.62
CA PRO A 10 7.37 -4.21 -10.14
C PRO A 10 8.10 -2.87 -10.30
N VAL A 11 7.34 -1.79 -10.60
CA VAL A 11 7.88 -0.42 -10.68
C VAL A 11 8.14 0.18 -9.30
N GLN A 12 7.43 -0.28 -8.27
CA GLN A 12 7.73 0.04 -6.89
C GLN A 12 7.92 -1.26 -6.11
N ARG A 13 9.18 -1.57 -5.86
CA ARG A 13 9.63 -2.82 -5.24
C ARG A 13 9.55 -2.75 -3.72
N GLY A 14 9.34 -3.91 -3.10
CA GLY A 14 9.19 -4.06 -1.68
C GLY A 14 7.74 -3.97 -1.23
N PHE A 15 7.52 -3.79 0.07
CA PHE A 15 6.18 -3.80 0.64
C PHE A 15 5.41 -2.50 0.34
N PHE A 16 4.91 -2.38 -0.89
CA PHE A 16 4.03 -1.30 -1.38
C PHE A 16 2.76 -1.90 -1.99
N PRO A 17 1.87 -2.47 -1.17
CA PRO A 17 0.64 -3.09 -1.66
C PRO A 17 -0.44 -2.07 -1.98
N ASP A 18 -1.47 -2.53 -2.72
CA ASP A 18 -2.73 -1.81 -2.94
C ASP A 18 -2.51 -0.38 -3.48
N PRO A 19 -1.85 -0.23 -4.66
CA PRO A 19 -1.50 1.08 -5.18
C PRO A 19 -2.75 1.84 -5.66
N SER A 20 -2.89 3.09 -5.20
CA SER A 20 -3.79 4.06 -5.81
C SER A 20 -2.97 5.21 -6.36
N VAL A 21 -3.18 5.54 -7.64
CA VAL A 21 -2.37 6.53 -8.38
C VAL A 21 -3.27 7.58 -9.01
N ILE A 22 -2.84 8.85 -8.92
CA ILE A 22 -3.43 9.97 -9.66
C ILE A 22 -2.36 10.70 -10.45
N ARG A 23 -2.80 11.42 -11.49
CA ARG A 23 -2.00 12.41 -12.21
C ARG A 23 -2.50 13.83 -11.96
N VAL A 24 -1.60 14.74 -11.62
CA VAL A 24 -1.90 16.16 -11.49
C VAL A 24 -0.88 16.94 -12.33
N GLY A 25 -1.29 17.46 -13.46
CA GLY A 25 -0.36 18.04 -14.44
C GLY A 25 0.57 16.98 -15.02
N ASP A 26 1.88 17.17 -14.85
CA ASP A 26 2.92 16.25 -15.30
C ASP A 26 3.45 15.35 -14.17
N ASP A 27 2.85 15.42 -12.99
CA ASP A 27 3.27 14.71 -11.81
C ASP A 27 2.29 13.58 -11.47
N TYR A 28 2.83 12.46 -10.98
CA TYR A 28 2.07 11.29 -10.54
C TYR A 28 2.30 11.07 -9.06
N TYR A 29 1.22 10.76 -8.35
CA TYR A 29 1.25 10.51 -6.91
C TYR A 29 0.62 9.16 -6.62
N MET A 30 1.31 8.35 -5.80
CA MET A 30 0.86 7.02 -5.41
C MET A 30 0.79 6.93 -3.89
N VAL A 31 -0.27 6.30 -3.39
CA VAL A 31 -0.39 5.89 -2.00
C VAL A 31 -0.51 4.37 -1.89
N ASN A 32 -0.01 3.81 -0.78
CA ASN A 32 -0.03 2.38 -0.53
C ASN A 32 -0.46 2.07 0.90
N SER A 33 -0.98 0.86 1.12
CA SER A 33 -1.24 0.34 2.46
C SER A 33 0.03 0.30 3.30
N SER A 34 -0.09 0.64 4.59
CA SER A 34 1.02 0.56 5.54
C SER A 34 0.80 -0.42 6.69
N PHE A 35 -0.40 -1.00 6.80
CA PHE A 35 -0.78 -1.95 7.84
C PHE A 35 -0.42 -1.44 9.25
N GLN A 36 0.41 -2.17 9.99
CA GLN A 36 0.88 -1.81 11.33
C GLN A 36 2.08 -0.87 11.35
N TYR A 37 2.58 -0.41 10.20
CA TYR A 37 3.77 0.43 10.15
C TYR A 37 3.44 1.92 10.28
N PHE A 38 4.32 2.67 10.96
CA PHE A 38 4.20 4.09 11.25
C PHE A 38 5.51 4.84 10.92
N PRO A 39 5.49 6.02 10.25
CA PRO A 39 4.33 6.79 9.80
C PRO A 39 3.47 6.04 8.78
N ALA A 40 2.15 6.37 8.74
CA ALA A 40 1.21 5.58 7.96
C ALA A 40 0.87 6.23 6.61
N ILE A 41 0.58 5.39 5.62
CA ILE A 41 0.24 5.75 4.24
C ILE A 41 1.38 6.50 3.57
N PRO A 42 2.40 5.78 3.06
CA PRO A 42 3.46 6.41 2.28
C PRO A 42 2.87 7.03 1.01
N ILE A 43 3.36 8.22 0.69
CA ILE A 43 3.01 8.96 -0.51
C ILE A 43 4.25 9.02 -1.37
N SER A 44 4.17 8.44 -2.55
CA SER A 44 5.26 8.41 -3.52
C SER A 44 4.96 9.32 -4.71
N HIS A 45 6.02 9.88 -5.31
CA HIS A 45 5.96 10.75 -6.48
C HIS A 45 6.77 10.17 -7.63
N SER A 46 6.29 10.39 -8.85
CA SER A 46 6.97 10.09 -10.10
C SER A 46 6.63 11.12 -11.16
N ARG A 47 7.52 11.31 -12.15
CA ARG A 47 7.26 12.08 -13.37
C ARG A 47 7.27 11.23 -14.64
N ASP A 48 7.66 9.98 -14.52
CA ASP A 48 7.74 9.05 -15.65
C ASP A 48 6.94 7.75 -15.46
N MET A 49 6.20 7.64 -14.35
CA MET A 49 5.36 6.51 -13.99
C MET A 49 6.12 5.22 -13.59
N VAL A 50 7.45 5.21 -13.75
CA VAL A 50 8.30 4.03 -13.54
C VAL A 50 9.19 4.21 -12.32
N HIS A 51 9.77 5.39 -12.16
CA HIS A 51 10.69 5.70 -11.06
C HIS A 51 9.96 6.47 -9.97
N TRP A 52 9.87 5.87 -8.79
CA TRP A 52 9.11 6.37 -7.66
C TRP A 52 10.00 6.66 -6.46
N HIS A 53 9.71 7.72 -5.72
CA HIS A 53 10.33 8.03 -4.43
C HIS A 53 9.30 8.55 -3.44
N ILE A 54 9.48 8.24 -2.15
CA ILE A 54 8.59 8.69 -1.08
C ILE A 54 8.82 10.18 -0.84
N ILE A 55 7.74 10.96 -0.85
CA ILE A 55 7.74 12.41 -0.59
C ILE A 55 7.11 12.76 0.75
N GLY A 56 6.41 11.83 1.40
CA GLY A 56 5.73 12.05 2.67
C GLY A 56 4.92 10.85 3.11
N HIS A 57 4.21 11.04 4.21
CA HIS A 57 3.21 10.11 4.74
C HIS A 57 1.97 10.90 5.16
N ALA A 58 0.79 10.32 4.95
CA ALA A 58 -0.44 11.04 5.26
C ALA A 58 -0.68 11.19 6.77
N ILE A 59 -0.28 10.21 7.58
CA ILE A 59 -0.41 10.25 9.04
C ILE A 59 0.97 10.17 9.69
N THR A 60 1.45 11.30 10.20
CA THR A 60 2.76 11.44 10.84
C THR A 60 2.69 11.73 12.33
N ASN A 61 1.50 12.10 12.84
CA ASN A 61 1.28 12.32 14.27
C ASN A 61 0.73 11.06 14.93
N PRO A 62 1.47 10.42 15.86
CA PRO A 62 1.03 9.18 16.50
C PRO A 62 -0.22 9.37 17.38
N GLU A 63 -0.56 10.60 17.78
CA GLU A 63 -1.78 10.88 18.54
C GLU A 63 -3.06 10.83 17.67
N TRP A 64 -2.91 10.84 16.34
CA TRP A 64 -4.03 10.80 15.41
C TRP A 64 -4.45 9.39 15.03
N LEU A 65 -3.57 8.41 15.25
CA LEU A 65 -3.78 7.03 14.89
C LEU A 65 -3.12 6.13 15.94
N ASP A 66 -3.92 5.49 16.76
CA ASP A 66 -3.42 4.49 17.70
C ASP A 66 -3.45 3.09 17.07
N ILE A 67 -2.27 2.63 16.66
CA ILE A 67 -2.02 1.27 16.19
C ILE A 67 -1.02 0.55 17.10
N SER A 68 -0.91 0.99 18.35
CA SER A 68 0.11 0.49 19.30
C SER A 68 -0.07 -0.97 19.70
N ASP A 69 -1.30 -1.48 19.69
CA ASP A 69 -1.64 -2.86 20.03
C ASP A 69 -2.18 -3.68 18.83
N ILE A 70 -2.09 -3.11 17.64
CA ILE A 70 -2.59 -3.74 16.42
C ILE A 70 -1.81 -5.04 16.12
N ARG A 71 -2.54 -6.11 15.81
CA ARG A 71 -1.95 -7.36 15.33
C ARG A 71 -1.26 -7.16 13.98
N ASP A 72 -0.35 -8.06 13.67
CA ASP A 72 0.27 -8.09 12.34
C ASP A 72 -0.79 -8.18 11.24
N SER A 73 -0.57 -7.48 10.15
CA SER A 73 -1.48 -7.35 9.01
C SER A 73 -2.83 -6.66 9.32
N HIS A 74 -3.01 -6.07 10.49
CA HIS A 74 -4.09 -5.11 10.79
C HIS A 74 -3.59 -3.68 10.61
N GLY A 75 -4.40 -2.69 10.96
CA GLY A 75 -4.07 -1.26 10.84
C GLY A 75 -4.55 -0.66 9.53
N ILE A 76 -3.68 -0.05 8.76
CA ILE A 76 -4.01 0.75 7.58
C ILE A 76 -4.02 -0.09 6.31
N TRP A 77 -5.22 -0.29 5.73
CA TRP A 77 -5.46 -1.06 4.52
C TRP A 77 -5.85 -0.15 3.37
N ALA A 78 -5.60 -0.58 2.16
CA ALA A 78 -5.92 0.02 0.86
C ALA A 78 -6.37 1.49 0.89
N PRO A 79 -5.45 2.44 0.78
CA PRO A 79 -5.78 3.85 0.63
C PRO A 79 -6.15 4.15 -0.82
N ASP A 80 -7.00 5.15 -0.99
CA ASP A 80 -7.24 5.81 -2.27
C ASP A 80 -6.84 7.27 -2.19
N ILE A 81 -6.20 7.80 -3.24
CA ILE A 81 -5.87 9.22 -3.39
C ILE A 81 -6.64 9.80 -4.57
N GLU A 82 -7.24 10.98 -4.38
CA GLU A 82 -7.89 11.76 -5.43
C GLU A 82 -7.57 13.25 -5.31
N TYR A 83 -7.53 13.94 -6.44
CA TYR A 83 -7.36 15.40 -6.51
C TYR A 83 -8.64 16.04 -7.01
N VAL A 84 -9.33 16.74 -6.11
CA VAL A 84 -10.64 17.32 -6.36
C VAL A 84 -10.67 18.76 -5.82
N ASP A 85 -11.13 19.70 -6.65
CA ASP A 85 -11.28 21.11 -6.28
C ASP A 85 -10.00 21.75 -5.66
N GLY A 86 -8.83 21.38 -6.21
CA GLY A 86 -7.55 21.92 -5.77
C GLY A 86 -7.00 21.28 -4.50
N LYS A 87 -7.58 20.17 -4.02
CA LYS A 87 -7.17 19.47 -2.81
C LYS A 87 -6.94 17.99 -3.05
N TYR A 88 -6.00 17.43 -2.30
CA TYR A 88 -5.72 16.00 -2.25
C TYR A 88 -6.54 15.36 -1.14
N TYR A 89 -7.35 14.37 -1.48
CA TYR A 89 -8.15 13.55 -0.57
C TYR A 89 -7.51 12.18 -0.45
N ILE A 90 -7.35 11.66 0.75
CA ILE A 90 -6.98 10.25 0.97
C ILE A 90 -8.08 9.60 1.80
N TYR A 91 -8.69 8.55 1.23
CA TYR A 91 -9.60 7.65 1.92
C TYR A 91 -8.87 6.36 2.23
N VAL A 92 -9.12 5.77 3.39
CA VAL A 92 -8.39 4.56 3.79
C VAL A 92 -9.16 3.76 4.82
N THR A 93 -9.02 2.44 4.81
CA THR A 93 -9.56 1.58 5.85
C THR A 93 -8.61 1.50 7.03
N LEU A 94 -9.11 1.75 8.23
CA LEU A 94 -8.49 1.37 9.50
C LEU A 94 -9.12 0.07 9.99
N ARG A 95 -8.35 -1.02 9.97
CA ARG A 95 -8.74 -2.29 10.58
C ARG A 95 -8.19 -2.40 11.99
N LEU A 96 -9.07 -2.42 12.97
CA LEU A 96 -8.76 -2.62 14.38
C LEU A 96 -8.78 -4.12 14.74
N ASN A 97 -8.26 -4.46 15.91
CA ASN A 97 -8.38 -5.80 16.45
C ASN A 97 -9.85 -6.09 16.78
N ALA A 98 -10.27 -7.35 16.62
CA ALA A 98 -11.53 -7.82 17.18
C ALA A 98 -11.41 -7.95 18.71
N ASP A 99 -12.43 -7.55 19.46
CA ASP A 99 -12.50 -7.67 20.92
C ASP A 99 -12.63 -9.13 21.37
N GLY A 100 -11.60 -9.94 21.13
CA GLY A 100 -11.50 -11.32 21.64
C GLY A 100 -12.58 -12.30 21.17
N LYS A 101 -13.51 -11.89 20.33
CA LYS A 101 -14.56 -12.70 19.72
C LYS A 101 -14.24 -12.95 18.26
N ARG A 102 -14.54 -14.15 17.78
CA ARG A 102 -14.29 -14.66 16.43
C ARG A 102 -14.48 -13.59 15.34
N ASP A 103 -13.79 -13.75 14.23
CA ASP A 103 -13.66 -12.91 13.02
C ASP A 103 -14.85 -12.04 12.55
N ASN A 104 -16.04 -12.26 13.06
CA ASN A 104 -17.24 -11.53 12.70
C ASN A 104 -17.38 -10.15 13.38
N ASN A 105 -16.49 -9.79 14.30
CA ASN A 105 -16.46 -8.50 15.00
C ASN A 105 -15.19 -7.70 14.70
N VAL A 106 -14.64 -7.84 13.49
CA VAL A 106 -13.54 -6.99 13.07
C VAL A 106 -14.06 -5.56 12.95
N MET A 107 -13.59 -4.68 13.82
CA MET A 107 -13.91 -3.26 13.70
C MET A 107 -13.13 -2.66 12.55
N ARG A 108 -13.84 -2.19 11.54
CA ARG A 108 -13.28 -1.44 10.42
C ARG A 108 -13.92 -0.06 10.42
N ARG A 109 -13.11 0.94 10.11
CA ARG A 109 -13.55 2.32 9.96
C ARG A 109 -12.91 2.87 8.70
N GLN A 110 -13.61 3.76 8.03
CA GLN A 110 -13.01 4.51 6.96
C GLN A 110 -12.51 5.83 7.50
N LEU A 111 -11.29 6.19 7.15
CA LEU A 111 -10.72 7.48 7.49
C LEU A 111 -10.60 8.32 6.23
N VAL A 112 -10.83 9.62 6.35
CA VAL A 112 -10.58 10.58 5.27
C VAL A 112 -9.72 11.72 5.78
N MET A 113 -8.76 12.13 4.96
CA MET A 113 -7.82 13.22 5.22
C MET A 113 -7.69 14.08 3.98
N VAL A 114 -7.41 15.37 4.19
CA VAL A 114 -7.32 16.35 3.09
C VAL A 114 -6.05 17.19 3.25
N SER A 115 -5.42 17.52 2.12
CA SER A 115 -4.27 18.43 2.06
C SER A 115 -4.34 19.33 0.83
N ASP A 116 -3.72 20.51 0.92
CA ASP A 116 -3.49 21.42 -0.22
C ASP A 116 -2.24 20.99 -1.05
N LYS A 117 -1.42 20.08 -0.52
CA LYS A 117 -0.18 19.60 -1.15
C LYS A 117 -0.12 18.08 -1.14
N PRO A 118 0.44 17.45 -2.16
CA PRO A 118 0.50 15.99 -2.24
C PRO A 118 1.32 15.37 -1.10
N GLU A 119 2.42 15.99 -0.69
CA GLU A 119 3.27 15.52 0.42
C GLU A 119 2.70 15.83 1.80
N GLY A 120 1.64 16.60 1.88
CA GLY A 120 1.02 17.05 3.12
C GLY A 120 1.52 18.43 3.60
N PRO A 121 1.28 18.81 4.86
CA PRO A 121 0.63 17.99 5.89
C PRO A 121 -0.85 17.74 5.59
N TYR A 122 -1.30 16.53 5.83
CA TYR A 122 -2.72 16.19 5.78
C TYR A 122 -3.43 16.61 7.06
N SER A 123 -4.73 16.81 6.98
CA SER A 123 -5.58 17.07 8.14
C SER A 123 -5.60 15.88 9.09
N LYS A 124 -5.97 16.12 10.36
CA LYS A 124 -6.32 15.01 11.25
C LYS A 124 -7.39 14.14 10.58
N PRO A 125 -7.25 12.79 10.61
CA PRO A 125 -8.23 11.89 10.03
C PRO A 125 -9.65 12.11 10.57
N VAL A 126 -10.62 12.22 9.68
CA VAL A 126 -12.05 12.15 10.00
C VAL A 126 -12.50 10.72 9.86
N CYS A 127 -13.15 10.19 10.89
CA CYS A 127 -13.67 8.82 10.89
C CYS A 127 -15.09 8.78 10.30
N LEU A 128 -15.24 7.94 9.26
CA LEU A 128 -16.54 7.62 8.68
C LEU A 128 -16.96 6.24 9.22
N GLU A 129 -18.14 6.19 9.89
CA GLU A 129 -18.67 4.98 10.53
C GLU A 129 -19.29 4.03 9.49
N VAL A 130 -18.44 3.54 8.57
CA VAL A 130 -18.83 2.57 7.53
C VAL A 130 -17.96 1.32 7.70
N ASP A 131 -18.62 0.18 7.88
CA ASP A 131 -17.94 -1.10 8.06
C ASP A 131 -17.82 -1.83 6.71
N ASP A 132 -16.70 -1.72 6.09
CA ASP A 132 -16.16 -2.56 5.01
C ASP A 132 -14.70 -2.17 4.71
N ILE A 133 -14.16 -2.50 3.53
CA ILE A 133 -12.76 -2.25 3.17
C ILE A 133 -12.64 -1.55 1.83
N ASP A 134 -11.44 -1.03 1.55
CA ASP A 134 -10.98 -0.52 0.27
C ASP A 134 -11.83 0.64 -0.26
N PRO A 135 -11.92 1.75 0.48
CA PRO A 135 -12.67 2.92 0.03
C PRO A 135 -11.96 3.62 -1.12
N SER A 136 -12.70 4.05 -2.14
CA SER A 136 -12.24 4.98 -3.16
C SER A 136 -13.21 6.14 -3.33
N LEU A 137 -12.71 7.32 -3.68
CA LEU A 137 -13.55 8.48 -3.95
C LEU A 137 -13.97 8.49 -5.41
N PHE A 138 -15.26 8.64 -5.66
CA PHE A 138 -15.82 8.96 -6.97
C PHE A 138 -16.59 10.29 -6.90
N VAL A 139 -16.33 11.17 -7.87
CA VAL A 139 -17.06 12.42 -8.06
C VAL A 139 -17.74 12.39 -9.42
N ASP A 140 -19.07 12.49 -9.44
CA ASP A 140 -19.83 12.52 -10.68
C ASP A 140 -19.85 13.92 -11.33
N ASP A 141 -20.29 14.02 -12.56
CA ASP A 141 -20.32 15.27 -13.35
C ASP A 141 -21.21 16.36 -12.73
N ASP A 142 -22.20 15.99 -11.90
CA ASP A 142 -23.05 16.92 -11.17
C ASP A 142 -22.45 17.42 -9.83
N GLY A 143 -21.22 16.96 -9.51
CA GLY A 143 -20.52 17.26 -8.28
C GLY A 143 -20.88 16.36 -7.10
N SER A 144 -21.79 15.41 -7.28
CA SER A 144 -22.11 14.40 -6.25
C SER A 144 -20.89 13.55 -5.94
N ARG A 145 -20.62 13.33 -4.65
CA ARG A 145 -19.49 12.55 -4.16
C ARG A 145 -19.93 11.25 -3.53
N TYR A 146 -19.19 10.21 -3.82
CA TYR A 146 -19.43 8.87 -3.31
C TYR A 146 -18.13 8.24 -2.83
N MET A 147 -18.16 7.58 -1.69
CA MET A 147 -17.16 6.61 -1.32
C MET A 147 -17.60 5.27 -1.88
N ILE A 148 -16.81 4.71 -2.80
CA ILE A 148 -17.02 3.38 -3.33
C ILE A 148 -16.25 2.40 -2.45
N ILE A 149 -16.91 1.35 -1.98
CA ILE A 149 -16.35 0.44 -0.99
C ILE A 149 -16.72 -1.02 -1.33
N ALA A 150 -15.93 -1.99 -0.90
CA ALA A 150 -16.28 -3.42 -1.03
C ALA A 150 -17.58 -3.68 -0.21
N LYS A 151 -18.35 -4.65 -0.46
CA LYS A 151 -18.32 -5.86 -1.32
C LYS A 151 -18.69 -5.49 -2.75
N ALA A 152 -17.87 -5.90 -3.69
CA ALA A 152 -17.94 -5.42 -5.06
C ALA A 152 -17.90 -3.86 -5.08
N ALA A 153 -18.83 -3.18 -5.73
CA ALA A 153 -18.88 -1.72 -5.74
C ALA A 153 -20.13 -1.19 -5.06
N GLN A 154 -20.05 -0.95 -3.75
CA GLN A 154 -21.11 -0.24 -3.02
C GLN A 154 -20.80 1.26 -2.97
N ALA A 155 -21.75 2.09 -3.32
CA ALA A 155 -21.63 3.54 -3.30
C ALA A 155 -22.27 4.10 -2.01
N VAL A 156 -21.46 4.76 -1.19
CA VAL A 156 -21.88 5.49 0.01
C VAL A 156 -21.93 6.97 -0.33
N PRO A 157 -23.09 7.63 -0.35
CA PRO A 157 -23.17 9.07 -0.60
C PRO A 157 -22.42 9.85 0.45
N LEU A 158 -21.67 10.86 0.02
CA LEU A 158 -20.92 11.76 0.87
C LEU A 158 -21.48 13.18 0.81
N THR A 159 -21.16 13.97 1.85
CA THR A 159 -21.37 15.43 1.82
C THR A 159 -20.54 16.09 0.72
N ALA A 160 -20.89 17.31 0.34
CA ALA A 160 -20.22 18.03 -0.74
C ALA A 160 -18.72 18.25 -0.51
N ASP A 161 -18.26 18.30 0.75
CA ASP A 161 -16.84 18.37 1.12
C ASP A 161 -16.15 16.99 1.17
N GLY A 162 -16.93 15.89 1.05
CA GLY A 162 -16.41 14.52 1.12
C GLY A 162 -16.05 14.04 2.54
N LEU A 163 -16.36 14.80 3.58
CA LEU A 163 -15.88 14.53 4.95
C LEU A 163 -16.92 13.84 5.84
N ALA A 164 -18.13 13.61 5.36
CA ALA A 164 -19.16 12.90 6.11
C ALA A 164 -20.05 12.06 5.18
N VAL A 165 -20.66 11.03 5.76
CA VAL A 165 -21.67 10.20 5.08
C VAL A 165 -22.98 10.98 4.98
N ALA A 166 -23.55 11.06 3.78
CA ALA A 166 -24.81 11.80 3.51
C ALA A 166 -26.04 10.89 3.38
N GLY A 167 -25.85 9.58 3.32
CA GLY A 167 -26.95 8.63 3.17
C GLY A 167 -26.50 7.17 3.23
N PRO A 168 -27.44 6.23 3.16
CA PRO A 168 -27.13 4.81 3.21
C PRO A 168 -26.36 4.35 1.97
N ALA A 169 -25.50 3.35 2.15
CA ALA A 169 -24.85 2.66 1.06
C ALA A 169 -25.86 1.97 0.13
N LYS A 170 -25.59 2.01 -1.17
CA LYS A 170 -26.36 1.31 -2.20
C LYS A 170 -25.42 0.64 -3.19
N THR A 171 -25.69 -0.61 -3.52
CA THR A 171 -24.90 -1.35 -4.50
C THR A 171 -25.03 -0.72 -5.89
N ALA A 172 -23.90 -0.36 -6.48
CA ALA A 172 -23.82 0.03 -7.88
C ALA A 172 -23.62 -1.19 -8.77
N TRP A 173 -22.66 -2.07 -8.42
CA TRP A 173 -22.40 -3.32 -9.12
C TRP A 173 -22.01 -4.43 -8.12
N GLU A 174 -22.45 -5.66 -8.38
CA GLU A 174 -22.21 -6.82 -7.52
C GLU A 174 -20.93 -7.62 -7.90
N GLY A 175 -20.16 -7.13 -8.89
CA GLY A 175 -19.02 -7.86 -9.41
C GLY A 175 -19.42 -8.98 -10.38
N THR A 176 -18.48 -9.90 -10.63
CA THR A 176 -18.73 -11.06 -11.51
C THR A 176 -19.27 -12.27 -10.75
N GLY A 177 -19.29 -12.22 -9.43
CA GLY A 177 -19.66 -13.33 -8.54
C GLY A 177 -18.50 -14.21 -8.13
N GLU A 178 -17.27 -13.87 -8.50
CA GLU A 178 -16.09 -14.53 -7.94
C GLU A 178 -15.93 -14.14 -6.44
N ARG A 179 -15.19 -14.98 -5.70
CA ARG A 179 -14.95 -14.74 -4.27
C ARG A 179 -14.12 -13.46 -4.02
N CYS A 180 -14.30 -12.85 -2.86
CA CYS A 180 -13.50 -11.71 -2.39
C CYS A 180 -13.49 -10.55 -3.40
N SER A 181 -14.66 -10.01 -3.71
CA SER A 181 -14.77 -8.81 -4.53
C SER A 181 -14.43 -7.59 -3.68
N GLU A 182 -13.27 -6.97 -3.97
CA GLU A 182 -12.63 -5.91 -3.17
C GLU A 182 -11.96 -4.87 -4.09
N GLY A 183 -11.34 -3.83 -3.53
CA GLY A 183 -10.60 -2.82 -4.28
C GLY A 183 -11.42 -2.07 -5.34
N PRO A 184 -12.67 -1.64 -5.05
CA PRO A 184 -13.52 -1.07 -6.08
C PRO A 184 -13.10 0.35 -6.44
N HIS A 185 -13.09 0.63 -7.75
CA HIS A 185 -13.05 1.97 -8.31
C HIS A 185 -14.18 2.17 -9.32
N ILE A 186 -14.75 3.36 -9.39
CA ILE A 186 -15.63 3.76 -10.46
C ILE A 186 -14.99 4.92 -11.23
N MET A 187 -15.01 4.83 -12.54
CA MET A 187 -14.61 5.91 -13.42
C MET A 187 -15.66 6.15 -14.51
N LYS A 188 -15.66 7.32 -15.10
CA LYS A 188 -16.56 7.68 -16.20
C LYS A 188 -15.80 7.91 -17.48
N LYS A 189 -16.23 7.29 -18.57
CA LYS A 189 -15.65 7.47 -19.88
C LYS A 189 -16.69 7.23 -20.98
N ASP A 190 -16.73 8.13 -21.98
CA ASP A 190 -17.59 8.02 -23.17
C ASP A 190 -19.08 7.73 -22.81
N GLY A 191 -19.58 8.35 -21.73
CA GLY A 191 -20.96 8.21 -21.28
C GLY A 191 -21.28 6.91 -20.55
N TYR A 192 -20.28 6.13 -20.18
CA TYR A 192 -20.40 4.94 -19.33
C TYR A 192 -19.68 5.13 -18.00
N TYR A 193 -20.25 4.57 -16.94
CA TYR A 193 -19.60 4.28 -15.67
C TYR A 193 -18.95 2.91 -15.78
N TYR A 194 -17.67 2.83 -15.50
CA TYR A 194 -16.92 1.59 -15.40
C TYR A 194 -16.64 1.31 -13.94
N ALA A 195 -17.14 0.20 -13.44
CA ALA A 195 -16.79 -0.32 -12.13
C ALA A 195 -15.68 -1.36 -12.28
N ILE A 196 -14.59 -1.17 -11.57
CA ILE A 196 -13.39 -2.00 -11.58
C ILE A 196 -13.27 -2.60 -10.21
N VAL A 197 -13.11 -3.91 -10.09
CA VAL A 197 -12.96 -4.61 -8.82
C VAL A 197 -11.85 -5.65 -8.90
N ALA A 198 -11.22 -5.93 -7.76
CA ALA A 198 -10.37 -7.09 -7.60
C ALA A 198 -11.22 -8.28 -7.15
N GLU A 199 -11.00 -9.44 -7.73
CA GLU A 199 -11.68 -10.69 -7.35
C GLU A 199 -10.71 -11.87 -7.32
N GLY A 200 -11.13 -12.98 -6.70
CA GLY A 200 -10.29 -14.17 -6.53
C GLY A 200 -9.50 -14.20 -5.21
N GLY A 201 -9.43 -13.06 -4.49
CA GLY A 201 -8.63 -12.87 -3.28
C GLY A 201 -7.13 -12.79 -3.59
N THR A 202 -6.35 -12.18 -2.68
CA THR A 202 -4.94 -11.79 -2.87
C THR A 202 -3.95 -12.97 -3.05
N GLY A 203 -4.41 -14.13 -3.48
CA GLY A 203 -3.60 -15.32 -3.82
C GLY A 203 -3.32 -15.44 -5.33
N TYR A 204 -3.00 -16.65 -5.78
CA TYR A 204 -2.69 -16.95 -7.19
C TYR A 204 -3.88 -16.74 -8.14
N GLY A 205 -5.12 -16.79 -7.64
CA GLY A 205 -6.33 -16.53 -8.41
C GLY A 205 -6.74 -15.05 -8.49
N HIS A 206 -5.97 -14.14 -7.91
CA HIS A 206 -6.26 -12.71 -7.90
C HIS A 206 -6.33 -12.14 -9.31
N GLY A 207 -7.29 -11.25 -9.56
CA GLY A 207 -7.49 -10.63 -10.87
C GLY A 207 -8.29 -9.34 -10.78
N ILE A 208 -8.39 -8.64 -11.90
CA ILE A 208 -9.18 -7.43 -12.06
C ILE A 208 -10.33 -7.75 -13.00
N ASN A 209 -11.56 -7.48 -12.54
CA ASN A 209 -12.79 -7.60 -13.32
C ASN A 209 -13.47 -6.24 -13.47
N VAL A 210 -14.21 -6.10 -14.57
CA VAL A 210 -14.81 -4.83 -14.98
C VAL A 210 -16.25 -5.03 -15.40
N GLY A 211 -17.10 -4.12 -14.94
CA GLY A 211 -18.46 -3.94 -15.45
C GLY A 211 -18.68 -2.50 -15.90
N ARG A 212 -19.60 -2.25 -16.82
CA ARG A 212 -20.00 -0.88 -17.22
C ARG A 212 -21.51 -0.71 -17.28
N SER A 213 -21.94 0.52 -17.10
CA SER A 213 -23.36 0.92 -17.22
C SER A 213 -23.46 2.35 -17.71
N LYS A 214 -24.59 2.70 -18.36
CA LYS A 214 -24.94 4.10 -18.65
C LYS A 214 -25.51 4.84 -17.44
N ASN A 215 -25.91 4.10 -16.41
CA ASN A 215 -26.46 4.65 -15.17
C ASN A 215 -25.55 4.26 -14.00
N PHE A 216 -25.28 5.21 -13.09
CA PHE A 216 -24.41 5.00 -11.94
C PHE A 216 -24.82 3.78 -11.08
N TYR A 217 -26.10 3.58 -10.88
CA TYR A 217 -26.63 2.42 -10.14
C TYR A 217 -27.05 1.25 -11.03
N GLY A 218 -26.53 1.18 -12.24
CA GLY A 218 -26.75 0.05 -13.14
C GLY A 218 -28.08 0.05 -13.91
N PRO A 219 -28.43 -1.07 -14.55
CA PRO A 219 -27.69 -2.34 -14.49
C PRO A 219 -26.33 -2.28 -15.18
N TYR A 220 -25.33 -2.93 -14.56
CA TYR A 220 -24.01 -3.10 -15.15
C TYR A 220 -23.96 -4.38 -15.99
N GLU A 221 -23.34 -4.29 -17.16
CA GLU A 221 -22.93 -5.44 -17.96
C GLU A 221 -21.47 -5.79 -17.64
N CYS A 222 -21.16 -7.08 -17.52
CA CYS A 222 -19.78 -7.52 -17.31
C CYS A 222 -18.99 -7.46 -18.61
N SER A 223 -17.71 -7.10 -18.53
CA SER A 223 -16.82 -7.13 -19.69
C SER A 223 -16.68 -8.55 -20.22
N PRO A 224 -16.77 -8.76 -21.55
CA PRO A 224 -16.49 -10.06 -22.16
C PRO A 224 -15.01 -10.45 -22.07
N TYR A 225 -14.13 -9.51 -21.69
CA TYR A 225 -12.69 -9.72 -21.52
C TYR A 225 -12.29 -10.03 -20.08
N ASN A 226 -13.24 -10.17 -19.17
CA ASN A 226 -12.94 -10.50 -17.77
C ASN A 226 -12.31 -11.89 -17.60
N PRO A 227 -11.31 -12.03 -16.72
CA PRO A 227 -10.61 -10.96 -16.02
C PRO A 227 -9.70 -10.17 -16.98
N VAL A 228 -9.78 -8.84 -16.94
CA VAL A 228 -8.97 -7.94 -17.79
C VAL A 228 -7.49 -7.97 -17.41
N MET A 229 -7.18 -8.42 -16.19
CA MET A 229 -5.83 -8.70 -15.68
C MET A 229 -5.90 -9.90 -14.73
N ARG A 230 -5.10 -10.91 -14.97
CA ARG A 230 -4.85 -12.05 -14.06
C ARG A 230 -3.64 -12.83 -14.53
N GLN A 231 -2.76 -13.26 -13.61
CA GLN A 231 -1.73 -14.24 -13.95
C GLN A 231 -2.34 -15.62 -14.09
N LYS A 232 -2.15 -16.23 -15.26
CA LYS A 232 -2.67 -17.57 -15.60
C LYS A 232 -1.61 -18.66 -15.51
N ASP A 233 -0.32 -18.28 -15.64
CA ASP A 233 0.82 -19.18 -15.53
C ASP A 233 1.34 -19.19 -14.08
N PRO A 234 1.19 -20.29 -13.31
CA PRO A 234 1.64 -20.35 -11.93
C PRO A 234 3.18 -20.34 -11.78
N THR A 235 3.92 -20.47 -12.87
CA THR A 235 5.39 -20.46 -12.90
C THR A 235 5.96 -19.10 -13.27
N ALA A 236 5.12 -18.17 -13.67
CA ALA A 236 5.56 -16.82 -14.05
C ALA A 236 6.19 -16.08 -12.86
N PRO A 237 7.17 -15.20 -13.11
CA PRO A 237 7.91 -14.50 -12.06
C PRO A 237 7.07 -13.45 -11.32
N ILE A 238 5.93 -13.01 -11.89
CA ILE A 238 4.99 -12.09 -11.25
C ILE A 238 3.66 -12.79 -11.08
N GLN A 239 3.20 -12.84 -9.84
CA GLN A 239 1.98 -13.52 -9.41
C GLN A 239 1.02 -12.58 -8.70
N ARG A 240 -0.19 -13.03 -8.39
CA ARG A 240 -1.15 -12.36 -7.51
C ARG A 240 -1.62 -10.99 -8.02
N ALA A 241 -1.57 -10.76 -9.34
CA ALA A 241 -1.92 -9.48 -9.95
C ALA A 241 -3.41 -9.15 -9.79
N GLY A 242 -3.70 -8.05 -9.12
CA GLY A 242 -5.07 -7.57 -8.89
C GLY A 242 -5.08 -6.25 -8.13
N HIS A 243 -6.23 -5.81 -7.65
CA HIS A 243 -6.42 -4.55 -6.93
C HIS A 243 -5.81 -3.38 -7.71
N GLY A 244 -6.38 -3.08 -8.88
CA GLY A 244 -5.81 -2.13 -9.81
C GLY A 244 -6.61 -0.85 -9.93
N LYS A 245 -5.89 0.24 -10.19
CA LYS A 245 -6.44 1.56 -10.54
C LYS A 245 -5.91 2.02 -11.89
N LEU A 246 -6.79 2.61 -12.71
CA LEU A 246 -6.41 3.17 -13.98
C LEU A 246 -5.98 4.63 -13.85
N VAL A 247 -4.98 5.01 -14.63
CA VAL A 247 -4.53 6.39 -14.78
C VAL A 247 -4.22 6.68 -16.24
N GLN A 248 -4.50 7.90 -16.69
CA GLN A 248 -4.14 8.36 -18.03
C GLN A 248 -2.92 9.26 -17.97
N ASP A 249 -1.91 8.98 -18.79
CA ASP A 249 -0.75 9.85 -18.90
C ASP A 249 -1.08 11.15 -19.68
N GLN A 250 -0.13 12.09 -19.75
CA GLN A 250 -0.33 13.37 -20.44
C GLN A 250 -0.43 13.23 -21.97
N ASN A 251 -0.02 12.09 -22.53
CA ASN A 251 -0.14 11.79 -23.95
C ASN A 251 -1.47 11.09 -24.29
N GLY A 252 -2.31 10.82 -23.26
CA GLY A 252 -3.62 10.20 -23.45
C GLY A 252 -3.60 8.66 -23.43
N GLN A 253 -2.42 8.04 -23.23
CA GLN A 253 -2.34 6.60 -23.05
C GLN A 253 -2.82 6.21 -21.65
N TRP A 254 -3.60 5.12 -21.56
CA TRP A 254 -4.08 4.58 -20.30
C TRP A 254 -3.16 3.49 -19.76
N TRP A 255 -3.02 3.47 -18.45
CA TRP A 255 -2.18 2.56 -17.69
C TRP A 255 -2.94 2.01 -16.49
N CYS A 256 -2.61 0.80 -16.07
CA CYS A 256 -3.13 0.19 -14.86
C CYS A 256 -2.00 -0.07 -13.87
N TYR A 257 -2.09 0.54 -12.69
CA TYR A 257 -1.31 0.12 -11.54
C TYR A 257 -2.08 -0.97 -10.80
N TYR A 258 -1.37 -1.95 -10.30
CA TYR A 258 -1.97 -3.07 -9.58
C TYR A 258 -0.97 -3.66 -8.60
N LEU A 259 -1.45 -4.31 -7.54
CA LEU A 259 -0.58 -5.06 -6.67
C LEU A 259 -0.14 -6.37 -7.33
N CYS A 260 1.08 -6.81 -6.99
CA CYS A 260 1.59 -8.11 -7.40
C CYS A 260 2.53 -8.69 -6.34
N GLY A 261 3.06 -9.87 -6.58
CA GLY A 261 4.10 -10.47 -5.76
C GLY A 261 5.13 -11.19 -6.62
N ARG A 262 6.40 -11.13 -6.22
CA ARG A 262 7.49 -11.92 -6.80
C ARG A 262 7.75 -13.13 -5.92
N PRO A 263 7.29 -14.33 -6.28
CA PRO A 263 7.56 -15.52 -5.49
C PRO A 263 9.02 -15.95 -5.62
N ASN A 264 9.60 -16.39 -4.51
CA ASN A 264 10.88 -17.06 -4.46
C ASN A 264 10.73 -18.59 -4.52
N GLU A 265 11.82 -19.34 -4.28
CA GLU A 265 11.78 -20.78 -4.11
C GLU A 265 10.76 -21.18 -3.03
N GLY A 266 9.84 -22.08 -3.36
CA GLY A 266 8.74 -22.48 -2.50
C GLY A 266 7.48 -21.62 -2.61
N ASN A 267 7.40 -20.72 -3.58
CA ASN A 267 6.23 -19.86 -3.86
C ASN A 267 5.89 -18.85 -2.76
N TYR A 268 6.86 -18.43 -1.96
CA TYR A 268 6.70 -17.39 -0.95
C TYR A 268 7.04 -16.01 -1.52
N THR A 269 6.26 -14.98 -1.20
CA THR A 269 6.52 -13.59 -1.53
C THR A 269 7.12 -12.86 -0.32
N THR A 270 8.41 -13.07 -0.07
CA THR A 270 9.08 -12.63 1.14
C THR A 270 9.24 -11.11 1.25
N VAL A 271 9.34 -10.40 0.12
CA VAL A 271 9.37 -8.93 0.09
C VAL A 271 7.98 -8.29 0.20
N GLY A 272 6.92 -9.10 0.31
CA GLY A 272 5.54 -8.64 0.41
C GLY A 272 4.85 -8.45 -0.94
N ARG A 273 3.77 -7.65 -0.94
CA ARG A 273 3.06 -7.23 -2.15
C ARG A 273 3.65 -5.92 -2.65
N GLU A 274 3.88 -5.84 -3.95
CA GLU A 274 4.60 -4.77 -4.65
C GLU A 274 3.65 -4.10 -5.63
N SER A 275 4.01 -2.92 -6.17
CA SER A 275 3.19 -2.23 -7.16
C SER A 275 3.78 -2.37 -8.56
N ALA A 276 2.97 -2.83 -9.50
CA ALA A 276 3.31 -3.03 -10.89
C ALA A 276 2.50 -2.13 -11.82
N LEU A 277 2.94 -2.00 -13.05
CA LEU A 277 2.36 -1.15 -14.09
C LEU A 277 2.27 -1.91 -15.40
N ASP A 278 1.11 -1.84 -16.08
CA ASP A 278 0.97 -2.31 -17.45
C ASP A 278 0.05 -1.40 -18.27
N PRO A 279 0.26 -1.34 -19.61
CA PRO A 279 -0.55 -0.52 -20.48
C PRO A 279 -1.98 -1.07 -20.60
N VAL A 280 -2.92 -0.15 -20.76
CA VAL A 280 -4.34 -0.44 -21.01
C VAL A 280 -4.64 -0.21 -22.48
N GLN A 281 -5.32 -1.17 -23.10
CA GLN A 281 -5.81 -1.10 -24.47
C GLN A 281 -7.33 -1.03 -24.47
N TRP A 282 -7.88 0.09 -24.96
CA TRP A 282 -9.31 0.24 -25.22
C TRP A 282 -9.68 -0.45 -26.53
N THR A 283 -10.74 -1.25 -26.50
CA THR A 283 -11.28 -1.97 -27.66
C THR A 283 -12.29 -1.11 -28.42
N GLU A 284 -12.58 -1.47 -29.68
CA GLU A 284 -13.53 -0.73 -30.52
C GLU A 284 -14.96 -0.73 -29.95
N ASP A 285 -15.33 -1.78 -29.21
CA ASP A 285 -16.62 -1.90 -28.54
C ASP A 285 -16.68 -1.17 -27.17
N GLY A 286 -15.62 -0.40 -26.83
CA GLY A 286 -15.56 0.46 -25.66
C GLY A 286 -15.28 -0.27 -24.36
N TRP A 287 -14.71 -1.46 -24.39
CA TRP A 287 -14.11 -2.13 -23.24
C TRP A 287 -12.60 -1.89 -23.18
N PHE A 288 -11.95 -2.48 -22.21
CA PHE A 288 -10.49 -2.46 -22.16
C PHE A 288 -9.93 -3.79 -21.66
N THR A 289 -8.66 -4.00 -21.97
CA THR A 289 -7.79 -5.04 -21.41
C THR A 289 -6.53 -4.41 -20.87
N VAL A 290 -5.88 -5.07 -19.94
CA VAL A 290 -4.56 -4.68 -19.42
C VAL A 290 -3.53 -5.63 -20.02
N ASN A 291 -2.45 -5.07 -20.57
CA ASN A 291 -1.42 -5.82 -21.28
C ASN A 291 -2.00 -6.80 -22.32
N GLU A 292 -2.98 -6.35 -23.10
CA GLU A 292 -3.66 -7.15 -24.13
C GLU A 292 -4.29 -8.47 -23.57
N GLY A 293 -4.59 -8.51 -22.27
CA GLY A 293 -5.11 -9.73 -21.61
C GLY A 293 -4.09 -10.86 -21.36
N LYS A 294 -2.80 -10.55 -21.57
CA LYS A 294 -1.69 -11.52 -21.41
C LYS A 294 -1.32 -11.78 -19.93
N GLY A 295 -1.91 -11.02 -18.99
CA GLY A 295 -1.51 -11.02 -17.60
C GLY A 295 -0.36 -10.04 -17.31
N PRO A 296 0.18 -10.02 -16.07
CA PRO A 296 1.22 -9.07 -15.68
C PRO A 296 2.51 -9.32 -16.45
N SER A 297 3.14 -8.23 -16.93
CA SER A 297 4.41 -8.30 -17.64
C SER A 297 5.60 -8.21 -16.66
N LEU A 298 6.69 -8.93 -16.94
CA LEU A 298 7.97 -8.73 -16.25
C LEU A 298 8.72 -7.53 -16.85
N THR A 299 8.67 -7.40 -18.16
CA THR A 299 9.30 -6.30 -18.90
C THR A 299 8.28 -5.71 -19.85
N GLN A 300 8.20 -4.37 -19.91
CA GLN A 300 7.25 -3.65 -20.73
C GLN A 300 7.91 -2.42 -21.37
N ILE A 301 7.33 -1.93 -22.45
CA ILE A 301 7.70 -0.64 -23.05
C ILE A 301 7.28 0.46 -22.07
N ALA A 302 8.23 1.35 -21.76
CA ALA A 302 7.99 2.45 -20.85
C ALA A 302 7.01 3.49 -21.44
N PRO A 303 6.27 4.21 -20.58
CA PRO A 303 5.51 5.37 -21.01
C PRO A 303 6.40 6.33 -21.84
N ASP A 304 5.82 6.93 -22.88
CA ASP A 304 6.52 7.92 -23.71
C ASP A 304 6.61 9.26 -22.96
N LEU A 305 7.34 9.24 -21.87
CA LEU A 305 7.57 10.34 -20.95
C LEU A 305 9.08 10.54 -20.76
N PRO A 306 9.54 11.76 -20.47
CA PRO A 306 10.91 12.00 -20.09
C PRO A 306 11.30 11.16 -18.86
N GLU A 307 12.39 10.40 -18.97
CA GLU A 307 12.89 9.60 -17.84
C GLU A 307 13.31 10.49 -16.67
N CYS A 308 12.89 10.13 -15.47
CA CYS A 308 13.17 10.87 -14.24
C CYS A 308 13.61 9.91 -13.14
N ILE A 309 14.90 9.54 -13.17
CA ILE A 309 15.48 8.61 -12.19
C ILE A 309 15.78 9.36 -10.90
N TYR A 310 15.34 8.79 -9.78
CA TYR A 310 15.67 9.26 -8.43
C TYR A 310 16.77 8.38 -7.84
N GLU A 311 17.87 9.00 -7.46
CA GLU A 311 18.94 8.29 -6.73
C GLU A 311 18.44 7.99 -5.31
N ARG A 312 18.34 6.70 -5.00
CA ARG A 312 18.02 6.24 -3.65
C ARG A 312 19.26 6.28 -2.78
N ASN A 313 19.20 7.00 -1.67
CA ASN A 313 20.25 6.93 -0.68
C ASN A 313 20.18 5.59 0.10
N LEU A 314 21.15 4.71 -0.16
CA LEU A 314 21.22 3.41 0.51
C LEU A 314 21.93 3.50 1.88
N LEU A 315 22.71 4.55 2.12
CA LEU A 315 23.39 4.79 3.37
C LEU A 315 22.66 5.89 4.15
N ASP A 316 22.29 5.62 5.38
CA ASP A 316 21.82 6.63 6.33
C ASP A 316 22.89 6.77 7.44
N ASP A 317 23.50 7.92 7.53
CA ASP A 317 24.52 8.25 8.52
C ASP A 317 23.93 8.90 9.78
N PHE A 318 22.61 9.07 9.81
CA PHE A 318 21.84 9.65 10.92
C PHE A 318 22.37 11.02 11.40
N ASN A 319 22.93 11.82 10.50
CA ASN A 319 23.37 13.19 10.80
C ASN A 319 22.21 14.21 10.75
N ASP A 320 21.10 13.86 10.10
CA ASP A 320 19.92 14.72 10.05
C ASP A 320 19.15 14.71 11.38
N THR A 321 18.42 15.79 11.64
CA THR A 321 17.56 15.92 12.83
C THR A 321 16.21 15.21 12.68
N LYS A 322 15.91 14.68 11.49
CA LYS A 322 14.71 13.91 11.17
C LYS A 322 15.08 12.61 10.50
N LEU A 323 14.31 11.57 10.75
CA LEU A 323 14.44 10.32 10.01
C LEU A 323 14.14 10.54 8.52
N ASN A 324 14.91 9.87 7.68
CA ASN A 324 14.59 9.76 6.26
C ASN A 324 13.21 9.13 6.09
N LEU A 325 12.47 9.55 5.06
CA LEU A 325 11.09 9.12 4.80
C LEU A 325 10.93 7.62 4.52
N GLU A 326 12.01 6.90 4.25
CA GLU A 326 11.97 5.44 4.07
C GLU A 326 11.97 4.65 5.40
N TRP A 327 12.20 5.32 6.54
CA TRP A 327 12.17 4.67 7.85
C TRP A 327 10.77 4.64 8.44
N GLU A 328 10.38 3.49 8.93
CA GLU A 328 9.11 3.25 9.60
C GLU A 328 9.31 2.43 10.88
N PHE A 329 8.50 2.71 11.87
CA PHE A 329 8.42 1.88 13.08
C PHE A 329 7.39 0.78 12.92
N VAL A 330 7.63 -0.33 13.57
CA VAL A 330 6.57 -1.34 13.79
C VAL A 330 5.63 -0.79 14.85
N ARG A 331 4.43 -0.38 14.44
CA ARG A 331 3.40 0.29 15.26
C ARG A 331 3.80 1.71 15.69
N ASN A 332 2.98 2.33 16.54
CA ASN A 332 3.33 3.66 17.05
C ASN A 332 4.64 3.62 17.83
N PRO A 333 5.61 4.50 17.52
CA PRO A 333 6.83 4.61 18.29
C PRO A 333 6.56 5.15 19.69
N ASP A 334 7.38 4.79 20.64
CA ASP A 334 7.54 5.54 21.87
C ASP A 334 8.56 6.65 21.62
N ASN A 335 8.08 7.87 21.36
CA ASN A 335 8.94 9.01 21.02
C ASN A 335 9.94 9.38 22.14
N GLY A 336 9.71 8.94 23.38
CA GLY A 336 10.67 9.07 24.48
C GLY A 336 11.77 8.02 24.47
N SER A 337 11.73 7.05 23.55
CA SER A 337 12.68 5.94 23.51
C SER A 337 13.68 5.97 22.37
N TRP A 338 13.74 7.08 21.60
CA TRP A 338 14.73 7.24 20.53
C TRP A 338 15.13 8.72 20.32
N SER A 339 16.29 8.94 19.70
CA SER A 339 16.81 10.28 19.39
C SER A 339 17.80 10.24 18.23
N LEU A 340 17.76 11.29 17.39
CA LEU A 340 18.78 11.60 16.37
C LEU A 340 19.74 12.71 16.82
N THR A 341 19.40 13.41 17.91
CA THR A 341 20.17 14.60 18.33
C THR A 341 21.02 14.40 19.56
N GLU A 342 20.76 13.36 20.36
CA GLU A 342 21.54 13.09 21.58
C GLU A 342 22.96 12.57 21.27
N HIS A 343 23.10 11.83 20.16
CA HIS A 343 24.40 11.38 19.66
C HIS A 343 24.43 11.54 18.13
N PRO A 344 24.81 12.71 17.60
CA PRO A 344 24.84 12.96 16.16
C PRO A 344 25.63 11.90 15.40
N GLY A 345 25.12 11.47 14.24
CA GLY A 345 25.68 10.37 13.46
C GLY A 345 25.24 8.98 13.92
N TYR A 346 24.29 8.91 14.85
CA TYR A 346 23.71 7.67 15.33
C TYR A 346 22.20 7.81 15.52
N PHE A 347 21.46 6.77 15.17
CA PHE A 347 20.10 6.59 15.64
C PHE A 347 20.14 5.93 17.02
N ARG A 348 19.91 6.70 18.08
CA ARG A 348 19.88 6.18 19.45
C ARG A 348 18.53 5.59 19.77
N ILE A 349 18.49 4.37 20.29
CA ILE A 349 17.29 3.70 20.82
C ILE A 349 17.60 3.26 22.26
N TRP A 350 16.70 3.60 23.21
CA TRP A 350 16.72 3.03 24.55
C TRP A 350 15.94 1.71 24.55
N THR A 351 16.54 0.68 25.13
CA THR A 351 15.86 -0.61 25.31
C THR A 351 14.60 -0.44 26.16
N ARG A 352 13.57 -1.21 25.82
CA ARG A 352 12.28 -1.26 26.50
C ARG A 352 11.87 -2.72 26.67
N ASP A 353 10.82 -2.94 27.48
CA ASP A 353 10.21 -4.25 27.59
C ASP A 353 9.59 -4.70 26.24
N GLY A 354 9.66 -5.99 25.98
CA GLY A 354 9.09 -6.63 24.81
C GLY A 354 10.14 -7.23 23.88
N GLN A 355 9.79 -8.38 23.34
CA GLN A 355 10.57 -9.11 22.36
C GLN A 355 9.95 -8.93 20.96
N LEU A 356 10.71 -9.20 19.89
CA LEU A 356 10.21 -9.07 18.50
C LEU A 356 8.97 -9.92 18.20
N ASN A 357 8.75 -11.00 18.95
CA ASN A 357 7.55 -11.85 18.88
C ASN A 357 6.35 -11.33 19.69
N GLU A 358 6.44 -10.12 20.23
CA GLU A 358 5.38 -9.49 21.00
C GLU A 358 4.91 -8.19 20.35
N ILE A 359 3.61 -7.95 20.37
CA ILE A 359 3.00 -6.70 19.85
C ILE A 359 3.53 -5.46 20.59
N ARG A 360 3.87 -5.60 21.87
CA ARG A 360 4.36 -4.50 22.70
C ARG A 360 5.80 -4.03 22.38
N ALA A 361 6.55 -4.75 21.53
CA ALA A 361 7.88 -4.33 21.12
C ALA A 361 7.79 -3.08 20.23
N LYS A 362 8.22 -1.92 20.75
CA LYS A 362 8.06 -0.60 20.09
C LYS A 362 9.35 -0.09 19.43
N ASN A 363 10.50 -0.65 19.82
CA ASN A 363 11.81 -0.13 19.41
C ASN A 363 12.34 -0.87 18.19
N THR A 364 11.53 -0.96 17.14
CA THR A 364 11.90 -1.61 15.88
C THR A 364 11.72 -0.62 14.75
N LEU A 365 12.84 -0.12 14.22
CA LEU A 365 12.91 0.77 13.06
C LEU A 365 13.25 -0.04 11.83
N LEU A 366 12.48 0.09 10.76
CA LEU A 366 12.59 -0.73 9.55
C LEU A 366 12.67 0.14 8.29
N ARG A 367 13.33 -0.41 7.27
CA ARG A 367 13.21 0.01 5.86
C ARG A 367 12.68 -1.18 5.06
N ARG A 368 11.90 -0.89 4.01
CA ARG A 368 11.35 -1.95 3.14
C ARG A 368 12.46 -2.65 2.36
N GLU A 369 12.47 -3.98 2.42
CA GLU A 369 13.27 -4.82 1.52
C GLU A 369 12.73 -4.67 0.09
N GLN A 370 13.62 -4.46 -0.89
CA GLN A 370 13.24 -4.27 -2.30
C GLN A 370 13.80 -5.37 -3.19
N GLU A 371 14.85 -6.06 -2.71
CA GLU A 371 15.51 -7.12 -3.46
C GLU A 371 15.42 -8.44 -2.69
N LEU A 372 15.40 -9.54 -3.43
CA LEU A 372 15.39 -10.90 -2.85
C LEU A 372 16.75 -11.29 -2.27
N SER A 373 17.81 -10.56 -2.63
CA SER A 373 19.16 -10.76 -2.12
C SER A 373 19.83 -9.40 -1.93
N TYR A 374 20.29 -9.14 -0.73
CA TYR A 374 20.92 -7.86 -0.37
C TYR A 374 21.89 -8.05 0.82
N VAL A 375 22.70 -7.03 1.06
CA VAL A 375 23.54 -6.91 2.26
C VAL A 375 23.07 -5.72 3.06
N ALA A 376 22.84 -5.91 4.36
CA ALA A 376 22.57 -4.84 5.31
C ALA A 376 23.68 -4.79 6.36
N GLU A 377 24.18 -3.59 6.60
CA GLU A 377 25.25 -3.35 7.57
C GLU A 377 24.83 -2.23 8.54
N THR A 378 25.24 -2.36 9.80
CA THR A 378 25.15 -1.29 10.78
C THR A 378 26.33 -1.30 11.73
N LYS A 379 26.72 -0.13 12.21
CA LYS A 379 27.59 -0.01 13.37
C LYS A 379 26.74 0.08 14.62
N LEU A 380 26.94 -0.83 15.56
CA LEU A 380 26.22 -0.90 16.84
C LEU A 380 27.14 -0.53 18.00
N GLU A 381 26.73 0.47 18.79
CA GLU A 381 27.30 0.78 20.09
C GLU A 381 26.30 0.36 21.18
N PHE A 382 26.57 -0.78 21.82
CA PHE A 382 25.68 -1.37 22.82
C PHE A 382 26.47 -2.17 23.82
N TYR A 383 26.22 -1.95 25.11
CA TYR A 383 26.98 -2.54 26.20
C TYR A 383 26.05 -3.20 27.23
N PRO A 384 25.35 -4.29 26.84
CA PRO A 384 24.40 -4.95 27.76
C PRO A 384 25.14 -5.54 28.98
N ASP A 385 24.53 -5.40 30.15
CA ASP A 385 25.05 -5.91 31.41
C ASP A 385 24.02 -6.67 32.24
N LYS A 386 22.76 -6.78 31.75
CA LYS A 386 21.67 -7.49 32.41
C LYS A 386 21.05 -8.52 31.48
N ASP A 387 20.61 -9.63 32.03
CA ASP A 387 19.92 -10.70 31.31
C ASP A 387 18.67 -10.15 30.61
N GLY A 388 18.54 -10.51 29.34
CA GLY A 388 17.43 -10.09 28.47
C GLY A 388 17.68 -8.82 27.67
N GLU A 389 18.71 -8.02 27.97
CA GLU A 389 19.08 -6.88 27.15
C GLU A 389 19.65 -7.34 25.82
N GLN A 390 19.16 -6.75 24.72
CA GLN A 390 19.60 -7.08 23.37
C GLN A 390 19.38 -5.93 22.38
N ALA A 391 20.26 -5.81 21.39
CA ALA A 391 20.13 -4.91 20.26
C ALA A 391 20.85 -5.49 19.04
N GLY A 392 20.39 -5.17 17.83
CA GLY A 392 20.99 -5.69 16.60
C GLY A 392 20.16 -5.42 15.36
N LEU A 393 20.47 -6.17 14.31
CA LEU A 393 19.74 -6.17 13.03
C LEU A 393 18.66 -7.26 13.00
N THR A 394 17.57 -6.97 12.31
CA THR A 394 16.51 -7.94 12.05
C THR A 394 16.01 -7.86 10.61
N CYS A 395 15.75 -9.02 10.00
CA CYS A 395 14.84 -9.17 8.88
C CYS A 395 13.47 -9.51 9.48
N TYR A 396 12.56 -8.55 9.49
CA TYR A 396 11.29 -8.66 10.19
C TYR A 396 10.12 -8.76 9.22
N TYR A 397 9.37 -9.85 9.28
CA TYR A 397 8.14 -10.03 8.52
C TYR A 397 6.90 -9.85 9.41
N SER A 398 6.92 -10.43 10.60
CA SER A 398 5.84 -10.37 11.59
C SER A 398 6.35 -10.76 12.97
N THR A 399 5.53 -10.63 14.01
CA THR A 399 5.82 -11.18 15.33
C THR A 399 6.07 -12.70 15.31
N ALA A 400 5.46 -13.41 14.36
CA ALA A 400 5.61 -14.85 14.19
C ALA A 400 6.80 -15.26 13.31
N THR A 401 7.34 -14.35 12.50
CA THR A 401 8.37 -14.68 11.50
C THR A 401 9.39 -13.55 11.38
N TYR A 402 10.61 -13.81 11.83
CA TYR A 402 11.75 -12.89 11.71
C TYR A 402 13.07 -13.63 11.85
N ALA A 403 14.13 -13.03 11.36
CA ALA A 403 15.51 -13.41 11.68
C ALA A 403 16.21 -12.21 12.32
N ARG A 404 16.95 -12.41 13.41
CA ARG A 404 17.72 -11.35 14.06
C ARG A 404 19.16 -11.80 14.35
N CYS A 405 20.09 -10.86 14.23
CA CYS A 405 21.44 -10.98 14.73
C CYS A 405 21.65 -9.87 15.76
N SER A 406 21.82 -10.23 17.02
CA SER A 406 21.88 -9.28 18.13
C SER A 406 23.04 -9.54 19.07
N LEU A 407 23.60 -8.46 19.64
CA LEU A 407 24.38 -8.52 20.86
C LEU A 407 23.42 -8.60 22.03
N CYS A 408 23.57 -9.59 22.87
CA CYS A 408 22.74 -9.81 24.07
C CYS A 408 23.57 -10.13 25.30
N TYR A 409 22.93 -10.07 26.48
CA TYR A 409 23.51 -10.52 27.74
C TYR A 409 22.74 -11.71 28.28
N GLU A 410 23.46 -12.80 28.56
CA GLU A 410 22.97 -14.02 29.23
C GLU A 410 24.12 -14.59 30.09
N GLY A 411 24.29 -14.07 31.30
CA GLY A 411 25.43 -14.37 32.14
C GLY A 411 26.79 -13.92 31.53
N GLY A 412 26.75 -13.04 30.52
CA GLY A 412 27.86 -12.49 29.77
C GLY A 412 27.40 -12.04 28.40
N ARG A 413 28.21 -11.19 27.73
CA ARG A 413 27.91 -10.67 26.39
C ARG A 413 28.10 -11.74 25.33
N LYS A 414 27.10 -11.90 24.44
CA LYS A 414 27.08 -12.90 23.37
C LYS A 414 26.50 -12.29 22.10
N ILE A 415 26.96 -12.77 20.95
CA ILE A 415 26.24 -12.56 19.68
C ILE A 415 25.30 -13.75 19.49
N GLN A 416 24.04 -13.44 19.23
CA GLN A 416 22.99 -14.44 19.06
C GLN A 416 22.33 -14.27 17.69
N LEU A 417 22.24 -15.36 16.93
CA LEU A 417 21.42 -15.45 15.72
C LEU A 417 20.16 -16.26 16.07
N VAL A 418 19.00 -15.65 15.84
CA VAL A 418 17.71 -16.28 16.05
C VAL A 418 16.90 -16.25 14.77
N ILE A 419 16.35 -17.39 14.39
CA ILE A 419 15.38 -17.51 13.30
C ILE A 419 14.07 -17.97 13.93
N ASN A 420 13.09 -17.08 13.96
CA ASN A 420 11.74 -17.42 14.40
C ASN A 420 10.88 -17.76 13.18
N ARG A 421 10.31 -18.96 13.16
CA ARG A 421 9.44 -19.48 12.11
C ARG A 421 8.17 -20.05 12.72
N ASN A 422 7.56 -19.30 13.57
CA ASN A 422 6.28 -19.72 14.12
C ASN A 422 5.21 -19.53 13.03
N HIS A 423 4.97 -20.59 12.25
CA HIS A 423 3.81 -20.65 11.38
C HIS A 423 2.60 -20.69 12.32
N GLY A 424 2.05 -19.52 12.65
CA GLY A 424 0.92 -19.43 13.53
C GLY A 424 -0.14 -20.43 13.09
N GLU A 425 -0.45 -21.36 14.00
CA GLU A 425 -1.67 -22.14 13.95
C GLU A 425 -2.88 -21.23 14.16
#